data_b7552864eaef026d50bd9d46f9531954
#
_entry.id   b7552864eaef026d50bd9d46f9531954
#
_cell.length_a   1.000
_cell.length_b   1.000
_cell.length_c   1.000
_cell.angle_alpha   90.00
_cell.angle_beta   90.00
_cell.angle_gamma   90.00
#
_symmetry.space_group_name_H-M   'P 1'
#
loop_
_entity.id
_entity.type
_entity.pdbx_description
1 polymer ?
#
loop_
_entity_poly.entity_id
_entity_poly.type
_entity_poly.pdbx_seq_one_letter_code
_entity_poly.pdbx_strand_id
1 'polypeptide(L)'
;MLVKILGSAAGGGFPQWNCGCVNCHGVRDRSFKGSFRTQAQLAWSAAPSRWSLLNASPDLRVQIEATPDLWPPNGTRNSPIHDVILASAEVDQVLGLLLLREFHSFRAYATRSVRKILTEDNSLFGVLARFPGQVCWQDIPLDRPFCAGGARLEVLPLRGSFPGFVRAPRLAELNAADAVIGLLISPELGASSSGRTLAFLPGVSCIPDALLERLQSCDVLLFDGTFWSDDEPLQIPGVTRTARQMGHVPLSGPGGSLECFAALQRPRKIFIHINHTNPILDEESMEHRTVREAGWEVARDGMEMTL
;
A
#
# COMPACT_ATOMS: atom_id res chain seq x y z
N MET A 1 15.20 11.77 1.25
CA MET A 1 14.85 10.34 1.26
C MET A 1 14.22 10.00 -0.09
N LEU A 2 14.72 8.96 -0.77
CA LEU A 2 14.15 8.48 -2.03
C LEU A 2 13.00 7.52 -1.73
N VAL A 3 11.86 7.67 -2.40
CA VAL A 3 10.69 6.78 -2.31
C VAL A 3 10.36 6.28 -3.69
N LYS A 4 10.08 4.98 -3.82
CA LYS A 4 9.68 4.30 -5.06
C LYS A 4 8.34 3.59 -4.87
N ILE A 5 7.44 3.74 -5.84
CA ILE A 5 6.22 2.93 -5.95
C ILE A 5 6.62 1.65 -6.70
N LEU A 6 6.71 0.54 -6.00
CA LEU A 6 7.06 -0.75 -6.61
C LEU A 6 5.88 -1.36 -7.35
N GLY A 7 4.68 -1.17 -6.82
CA GLY A 7 3.43 -1.62 -7.39
C GLY A 7 2.30 -0.66 -7.08
N SER A 8 1.30 -0.58 -7.95
CA SER A 8 0.24 0.43 -7.88
C SER A 8 -1.19 -0.12 -7.99
N ALA A 9 -1.37 -1.43 -8.30
CA ALA A 9 -2.69 -2.06 -8.35
C ALA A 9 -3.18 -2.55 -6.99
N ALA A 10 -4.47 -2.74 -6.85
CA ALA A 10 -5.09 -3.46 -5.74
C ALA A 10 -4.78 -4.97 -5.80
N GLY A 11 -5.32 -5.73 -4.85
CA GLY A 11 -5.15 -7.18 -4.78
C GLY A 11 -5.49 -7.87 -6.10
N GLY A 12 -4.62 -8.79 -6.55
CA GLY A 12 -4.72 -9.49 -7.83
C GLY A 12 -3.93 -8.86 -8.98
N GLY A 13 -3.47 -7.61 -8.83
CA GLY A 13 -2.69 -6.90 -9.85
C GLY A 13 -3.51 -6.45 -11.07
N PHE A 14 -2.83 -5.89 -12.06
CA PHE A 14 -3.46 -5.50 -13.32
C PHE A 14 -2.58 -5.88 -14.52
N PRO A 15 -3.06 -6.68 -15.50
CA PRO A 15 -4.38 -7.34 -15.50
C PRO A 15 -4.50 -8.42 -14.42
N GLN A 16 -5.68 -8.58 -13.82
CA GLN A 16 -5.91 -9.65 -12.88
C GLN A 16 -5.94 -11.00 -13.61
N TRP A 17 -5.23 -11.99 -13.06
CA TRP A 17 -4.91 -13.24 -13.75
C TRP A 17 -6.15 -14.03 -14.25
N ASN A 18 -7.27 -14.00 -13.53
CA ASN A 18 -8.51 -14.71 -13.83
C ASN A 18 -9.62 -13.79 -14.38
N CYS A 19 -9.30 -12.54 -14.75
CA CYS A 19 -10.29 -11.58 -15.25
C CYS A 19 -10.17 -11.35 -16.75
N GLY A 20 -11.32 -11.35 -17.43
CA GLY A 20 -11.47 -11.02 -18.85
C GLY A 20 -12.29 -9.74 -19.10
N CYS A 21 -12.41 -8.83 -18.09
CA CYS A 21 -13.08 -7.56 -18.29
C CYS A 21 -12.38 -6.72 -19.38
N VAL A 22 -13.05 -5.67 -19.84
CA VAL A 22 -12.54 -4.81 -20.91
C VAL A 22 -11.13 -4.28 -20.64
N ASN A 23 -10.86 -3.83 -19.41
CA ASN A 23 -9.54 -3.34 -19.01
C ASN A 23 -8.48 -4.46 -19.04
N CYS A 24 -8.76 -5.61 -18.38
CA CYS A 24 -7.81 -6.71 -18.31
C CYS A 24 -7.55 -7.36 -19.67
N HIS A 25 -8.57 -7.47 -20.53
CA HIS A 25 -8.41 -7.96 -21.89
C HIS A 25 -7.62 -6.98 -22.74
N GLY A 26 -8.03 -5.71 -22.74
CA GLY A 26 -7.44 -4.68 -23.57
C GLY A 26 -5.97 -4.39 -23.26
N VAL A 27 -5.53 -4.48 -21.99
CA VAL A 27 -4.11 -4.31 -21.66
C VAL A 27 -3.26 -5.52 -22.10
N ARG A 28 -3.84 -6.74 -22.15
CA ARG A 28 -3.15 -7.94 -22.67
C ARG A 28 -2.95 -7.90 -24.17
N ASP A 29 -3.97 -7.48 -24.94
CA ASP A 29 -3.92 -7.39 -26.40
C ASP A 29 -3.44 -6.02 -26.91
N ARG A 30 -3.11 -5.07 -26.01
CA ARG A 30 -2.63 -3.73 -26.29
C ARG A 30 -3.64 -2.83 -27.01
N SER A 31 -4.92 -3.13 -26.95
CA SER A 31 -6.01 -2.27 -27.42
C SER A 31 -6.42 -1.21 -26.38
N PHE A 32 -5.89 -1.32 -25.17
CA PHE A 32 -6.16 -0.46 -24.03
C PHE A 32 -4.95 0.46 -23.75
N LYS A 33 -5.20 1.75 -23.53
CA LYS A 33 -4.15 2.72 -23.26
C LYS A 33 -3.78 2.72 -21.78
N GLY A 34 -2.96 1.78 -21.40
CA GLY A 34 -2.49 1.60 -20.02
C GLY A 34 -1.32 0.63 -19.95
N SER A 35 -0.88 0.33 -18.76
CA SER A 35 0.26 -0.55 -18.50
C SER A 35 -0.07 -1.59 -17.43
N PHE A 36 0.64 -2.73 -17.45
CA PHE A 36 0.62 -3.73 -16.40
C PHE A 36 1.05 -3.10 -15.08
N ARG A 37 0.43 -3.54 -13.98
CA ARG A 37 0.70 -3.05 -12.63
C ARG A 37 0.74 -4.21 -11.65
N THR A 38 1.75 -4.25 -10.83
CA THR A 38 1.85 -5.16 -9.69
C THR A 38 1.09 -4.58 -8.49
N GLN A 39 0.85 -5.40 -7.49
CA GLN A 39 0.06 -5.02 -6.30
C GLN A 39 0.78 -3.96 -5.46
N ALA A 40 0.00 -3.05 -4.86
CA ALA A 40 0.48 -1.82 -4.22
C ALA A 40 1.53 -2.07 -3.15
N GLN A 41 2.70 -1.47 -3.36
CA GLN A 41 3.84 -1.55 -2.46
C GLN A 41 4.77 -0.36 -2.66
N LEU A 42 5.33 0.15 -1.56
CA LEU A 42 6.37 1.17 -1.60
C LEU A 42 7.70 0.62 -1.13
N ALA A 43 8.76 1.28 -1.60
CA ALA A 43 10.08 1.16 -0.99
C ALA A 43 10.64 2.57 -0.73
N TRP A 44 11.42 2.73 0.35
CA TRP A 44 12.18 3.96 0.57
C TRP A 44 13.59 3.68 1.04
N SER A 45 14.46 4.64 0.77
CA SER A 45 15.83 4.65 1.26
C SER A 45 16.21 6.03 1.80
N ALA A 46 16.68 6.06 3.05
CA ALA A 46 17.24 7.25 3.66
C ALA A 46 18.80 7.24 3.63
N ALA A 47 19.41 6.10 3.27
CA ALA A 47 20.85 5.93 3.15
C ALA A 47 21.17 4.92 2.05
N PRO A 48 22.32 5.07 1.37
CA PRO A 48 22.73 4.16 0.31
C PRO A 48 22.66 2.68 0.73
N SER A 49 22.14 1.83 -0.15
CA SER A 49 22.04 0.37 0.02
C SER A 49 21.23 -0.09 1.26
N ARG A 50 20.38 0.78 1.80
CA ARG A 50 19.45 0.43 2.90
C ARG A 50 18.03 0.81 2.51
N TRP A 51 17.24 -0.20 2.22
CA TRP A 51 15.86 -0.06 1.80
C TRP A 51 14.90 -0.59 2.84
N SER A 52 13.77 0.07 2.93
CA SER A 52 12.61 -0.36 3.71
C SER A 52 11.41 -0.53 2.77
N LEU A 53 10.60 -1.54 3.04
CA LEU A 53 9.36 -1.79 2.30
C LEU A 53 8.16 -1.36 3.14
N LEU A 54 7.15 -0.79 2.50
CA LEU A 54 5.82 -0.67 3.06
C LEU A 54 4.92 -1.67 2.35
N ASN A 55 4.42 -2.62 3.13
CA ASN A 55 3.81 -3.86 2.73
C ASN A 55 4.79 -4.85 2.09
N ALA A 56 4.34 -6.07 1.86
CA ALA A 56 5.04 -7.14 1.17
C ALA A 56 4.06 -7.88 0.26
N SER A 57 3.89 -7.36 -0.95
CA SER A 57 2.91 -7.89 -1.90
C SER A 57 3.30 -9.27 -2.42
N PRO A 58 2.36 -10.08 -2.92
CA PRO A 58 2.66 -11.33 -3.60
C PRO A 58 3.60 -11.17 -4.79
N ASP A 59 3.64 -9.97 -5.39
CA ASP A 59 4.48 -9.62 -6.55
C ASP A 59 5.90 -9.17 -6.16
N LEU A 60 6.26 -9.22 -4.86
CA LEU A 60 7.53 -8.71 -4.34
C LEU A 60 8.76 -9.17 -5.15
N ARG A 61 8.80 -10.44 -5.60
CA ARG A 61 9.90 -10.92 -6.42
C ARG A 61 10.03 -10.16 -7.74
N VAL A 62 8.91 -9.97 -8.44
CA VAL A 62 8.89 -9.24 -9.72
C VAL A 62 9.27 -7.78 -9.50
N GLN A 63 8.80 -7.20 -8.41
CA GLN A 63 9.11 -5.82 -8.03
C GLN A 63 10.59 -5.62 -7.69
N ILE A 64 11.23 -6.57 -7.01
CA ILE A 64 12.68 -6.54 -6.75
C ILE A 64 13.45 -6.65 -8.07
N GLU A 65 13.10 -7.61 -8.93
CA GLU A 65 13.79 -7.78 -10.22
C GLU A 65 13.66 -6.56 -11.14
N ALA A 66 12.53 -5.85 -11.08
CA ALA A 66 12.31 -4.62 -11.83
C ALA A 66 13.00 -3.38 -11.24
N THR A 67 13.56 -3.49 -10.01
CA THR A 67 14.15 -2.35 -9.27
C THR A 67 15.61 -2.61 -8.93
N PRO A 68 16.58 -2.18 -9.77
CA PRO A 68 18.01 -2.47 -9.57
C PRO A 68 18.58 -2.05 -8.21
N ASP A 69 18.02 -1.02 -7.59
CA ASP A 69 18.41 -0.57 -6.24
C ASP A 69 18.11 -1.61 -5.13
N LEU A 70 17.23 -2.56 -5.41
CA LEU A 70 16.87 -3.65 -4.49
C LEU A 70 17.65 -4.94 -4.75
N TRP A 71 18.54 -4.95 -5.74
CA TRP A 71 19.36 -6.12 -6.05
C TRP A 71 20.46 -6.32 -5.01
N PRO A 72 20.88 -7.56 -4.78
CA PRO A 72 22.01 -7.83 -3.92
C PRO A 72 23.31 -7.27 -4.53
N PRO A 73 24.29 -6.85 -3.71
CA PRO A 73 25.61 -6.48 -4.22
C PRO A 73 26.26 -7.64 -4.97
N ASN A 74 27.02 -7.32 -6.03
CA ASN A 74 27.66 -8.31 -6.86
C ASN A 74 28.54 -9.30 -6.05
N GLY A 75 28.41 -10.59 -6.36
CA GLY A 75 29.16 -11.65 -5.70
C GLY A 75 28.68 -12.02 -4.31
N THR A 76 27.56 -11.47 -3.85
CA THR A 76 26.99 -11.77 -2.53
C THR A 76 25.60 -12.39 -2.62
N ARG A 77 25.24 -13.19 -1.60
CA ARG A 77 23.86 -13.58 -1.32
C ARG A 77 23.36 -12.74 -0.14
N ASN A 78 22.84 -11.55 -0.44
CA ASN A 78 22.38 -10.58 0.54
C ASN A 78 21.17 -9.81 -0.03
N SER A 79 20.61 -8.90 0.74
CA SER A 79 19.55 -8.00 0.29
C SER A 79 19.74 -6.63 0.91
N PRO A 80 19.49 -5.54 0.19
CA PRO A 80 19.46 -4.20 0.76
C PRO A 80 18.19 -3.91 1.56
N ILE A 81 17.22 -4.84 1.61
CA ILE A 81 15.96 -4.69 2.35
C ILE A 81 16.20 -5.04 3.81
N HIS A 82 16.07 -4.06 4.71
CA HIS A 82 16.32 -4.22 6.15
C HIS A 82 15.06 -4.14 7.00
N ASP A 83 14.02 -3.48 6.51
CA ASP A 83 12.78 -3.24 7.24
C ASP A 83 11.59 -3.51 6.34
N VAL A 84 10.54 -4.10 6.89
CA VAL A 84 9.25 -4.27 6.24
C VAL A 84 8.17 -3.79 7.20
N ILE A 85 7.38 -2.80 6.80
CA ILE A 85 6.31 -2.22 7.59
C ILE A 85 4.98 -2.67 7.00
N LEU A 86 4.10 -3.25 7.81
CA LEU A 86 2.82 -3.80 7.37
C LEU A 86 1.68 -2.87 7.78
N ALA A 87 0.89 -2.42 6.83
CA ALA A 87 -0.27 -1.56 7.08
C ALA A 87 -1.53 -2.35 7.47
N SER A 88 -1.61 -3.64 7.12
CA SER A 88 -2.68 -4.55 7.52
C SER A 88 -2.23 -6.02 7.45
N ALA A 89 -3.15 -6.96 7.70
CA ALA A 89 -2.93 -8.40 7.49
C ALA A 89 -3.51 -8.92 6.17
N GLU A 90 -3.94 -8.06 5.25
CA GLU A 90 -4.47 -8.48 3.96
C GLU A 90 -3.43 -9.21 3.13
N VAL A 91 -3.88 -10.23 2.38
CA VAL A 91 -3.00 -11.16 1.64
C VAL A 91 -2.10 -10.42 0.65
N ASP A 92 -2.64 -9.42 -0.04
CA ASP A 92 -1.91 -8.58 -0.98
C ASP A 92 -0.85 -7.68 -0.33
N GLN A 93 -0.91 -7.51 1.01
CA GLN A 93 0.03 -6.70 1.77
C GLN A 93 1.07 -7.53 2.56
N VAL A 94 0.85 -8.83 2.76
CA VAL A 94 1.71 -9.63 3.65
C VAL A 94 2.33 -10.87 3.01
N LEU A 95 1.75 -11.41 1.92
CA LEU A 95 2.18 -12.72 1.38
C LEU A 95 3.63 -12.72 0.90
N GLY A 96 4.14 -11.60 0.42
CA GLY A 96 5.52 -11.43 -0.01
C GLY A 96 6.56 -11.61 1.09
N LEU A 97 6.18 -11.51 2.39
CA LEU A 97 7.09 -11.85 3.50
C LEU A 97 7.65 -13.26 3.38
N LEU A 98 6.86 -14.20 2.85
CA LEU A 98 7.29 -15.59 2.68
C LEU A 98 8.43 -15.73 1.65
N LEU A 99 8.57 -14.80 0.73
CA LEU A 99 9.68 -14.76 -0.23
C LEU A 99 11.00 -14.36 0.46
N LEU A 100 10.93 -13.57 1.52
CA LEU A 100 12.09 -13.09 2.28
C LEU A 100 12.64 -14.15 3.27
N ARG A 101 12.11 -15.39 3.28
CA ARG A 101 12.58 -16.50 4.14
C ARG A 101 13.99 -16.99 3.82
N GLU A 102 14.61 -16.52 2.76
CA GLU A 102 15.86 -17.04 2.17
C GLU A 102 17.13 -16.62 2.95
N PHE A 103 17.12 -16.80 4.28
CA PHE A 103 18.27 -16.59 5.18
C PHE A 103 18.77 -15.14 5.27
N HIS A 104 17.96 -14.19 4.88
CA HIS A 104 18.22 -12.78 5.04
C HIS A 104 17.53 -12.26 6.31
N SER A 105 18.28 -11.53 7.14
CA SER A 105 17.72 -10.94 8.37
C SER A 105 17.10 -9.59 8.10
N PHE A 106 15.86 -9.39 8.59
CA PHE A 106 15.14 -8.11 8.50
C PHE A 106 14.24 -7.88 9.72
N ARG A 107 13.84 -6.63 9.94
CA ARG A 107 12.85 -6.27 10.95
C ARG A 107 11.48 -6.18 10.29
N ALA A 108 10.48 -6.82 10.88
CA ALA A 108 9.09 -6.73 10.47
C ALA A 108 8.32 -5.89 11.49
N TYR A 109 7.74 -4.79 11.05
CA TYR A 109 6.92 -3.89 11.86
C TYR A 109 5.46 -4.14 11.55
N ALA A 110 4.66 -4.37 12.57
CA ALA A 110 3.22 -4.58 12.44
C ALA A 110 2.51 -4.07 13.70
N THR A 111 1.22 -3.75 13.58
CA THR A 111 0.40 -3.57 14.76
C THR A 111 0.31 -4.89 15.54
N ARG A 112 -0.04 -4.81 16.81
CA ARG A 112 -0.09 -6.00 17.67
C ARG A 112 -1.07 -7.05 17.12
N SER A 113 -2.23 -6.62 16.63
CA SER A 113 -3.23 -7.54 16.08
C SER A 113 -2.76 -8.16 14.75
N VAL A 114 -2.17 -7.36 13.84
CA VAL A 114 -1.61 -7.89 12.59
C VAL A 114 -0.51 -8.92 12.88
N ARG A 115 0.41 -8.62 13.80
CA ARG A 115 1.46 -9.57 14.18
C ARG A 115 0.87 -10.86 14.72
N LYS A 116 -0.11 -10.82 15.62
CA LYS A 116 -0.79 -12.01 16.16
C LYS A 116 -1.41 -12.87 15.06
N ILE A 117 -2.14 -12.25 14.11
CA ILE A 117 -2.74 -12.96 12.98
C ILE A 117 -1.68 -13.73 12.19
N LEU A 118 -0.53 -13.12 11.94
CA LEU A 118 0.53 -13.74 11.14
C LEU A 118 1.31 -14.81 11.91
N THR A 119 1.63 -14.55 13.18
CA THR A 119 2.55 -15.42 13.94
C THR A 119 1.87 -16.51 14.77
N GLU A 120 0.62 -16.31 15.17
CA GLU A 120 -0.11 -17.25 16.04
C GLU A 120 -1.22 -17.99 15.28
N ASP A 121 -1.91 -17.33 14.35
CA ASP A 121 -3.10 -17.89 13.69
C ASP A 121 -2.81 -18.52 12.34
N ASN A 122 -1.64 -18.26 11.79
CA ASN A 122 -1.28 -18.72 10.45
C ASN A 122 0.05 -19.47 10.46
N SER A 123 -0.04 -20.81 10.43
CA SER A 123 1.13 -21.69 10.48
C SER A 123 2.11 -21.49 9.32
N LEU A 124 1.65 -20.96 8.17
CA LEU A 124 2.50 -20.72 7.00
C LEU A 124 3.59 -19.68 7.29
N PHE A 125 3.26 -18.61 8.04
CA PHE A 125 4.23 -17.59 8.44
C PHE A 125 5.22 -18.10 9.51
N GLY A 126 4.97 -19.26 10.12
CA GLY A 126 5.93 -19.95 11.00
C GLY A 126 7.26 -20.26 10.31
N VAL A 127 7.31 -20.32 8.97
CA VAL A 127 8.55 -20.45 8.20
C VAL A 127 9.56 -19.31 8.48
N LEU A 128 9.07 -18.13 8.83
CA LEU A 128 9.91 -16.96 9.16
C LEU A 128 10.60 -17.06 10.53
N ALA A 129 10.11 -17.95 11.40
CA ALA A 129 10.70 -18.22 12.70
C ALA A 129 11.67 -19.44 12.70
N ARG A 130 11.86 -20.07 11.54
CA ARG A 130 12.70 -21.29 11.41
C ARG A 130 14.16 -21.07 11.81
N PHE A 131 14.68 -19.88 11.56
CA PHE A 131 16.05 -19.51 11.92
C PHE A 131 16.02 -18.39 12.95
N PRO A 132 16.61 -18.58 14.13
CA PRO A 132 16.70 -17.54 15.15
C PRO A 132 17.33 -16.26 14.60
N GLY A 133 16.67 -15.12 14.85
CA GLY A 133 17.17 -13.82 14.41
C GLY A 133 16.95 -13.48 12.93
N GLN A 134 16.33 -14.35 12.13
CA GLN A 134 16.01 -14.03 10.75
C GLN A 134 14.98 -12.91 10.65
N VAL A 135 13.89 -13.00 11.41
CA VAL A 135 12.87 -11.95 11.47
C VAL A 135 12.74 -11.42 12.88
N CYS A 136 12.99 -10.14 13.04
CA CYS A 136 12.82 -9.43 14.31
C CYS A 136 11.52 -8.62 14.24
N TRP A 137 10.46 -9.12 14.90
CA TRP A 137 9.18 -8.44 14.96
C TRP A 137 9.23 -7.23 15.89
N GLN A 138 8.68 -6.12 15.42
CA GLN A 138 8.53 -4.87 16.15
C GLN A 138 7.05 -4.47 16.17
N ASP A 139 6.53 -4.09 17.35
CA ASP A 139 5.17 -3.56 17.46
C ASP A 139 5.12 -2.09 17.02
N ILE A 140 4.20 -1.76 16.13
CA ILE A 140 3.91 -0.38 15.75
C ILE A 140 3.06 0.27 16.85
N PRO A 141 3.53 1.35 17.50
CA PRO A 141 2.72 2.13 18.42
C PRO A 141 1.68 2.95 17.66
N LEU A 142 0.42 2.97 18.13
CA LEU A 142 -0.65 3.74 17.48
C LEU A 142 -0.72 5.20 17.96
N ASP A 143 -0.17 5.48 19.13
CA ASP A 143 -0.33 6.74 19.87
C ASP A 143 0.89 7.68 19.81
N ARG A 144 1.98 7.21 19.22
CA ARG A 144 3.24 7.96 19.13
C ARG A 144 4.01 7.61 17.87
N PRO A 145 4.87 8.51 17.40
CA PRO A 145 5.78 8.21 16.29
C PRO A 145 6.80 7.13 16.65
N PHE A 146 7.28 6.44 15.62
CA PHE A 146 8.40 5.50 15.72
C PHE A 146 9.36 5.68 14.54
N CYS A 147 10.57 5.12 14.64
CA CYS A 147 11.56 5.19 13.59
C CYS A 147 11.80 3.81 12.96
N ALA A 148 11.83 3.76 11.63
CA ALA A 148 12.19 2.59 10.85
C ALA A 148 12.84 3.03 9.53
N GLY A 149 13.91 2.36 9.12
CA GLY A 149 14.55 2.62 7.82
C GLY A 149 15.07 4.04 7.62
N GLY A 150 15.48 4.74 8.69
CA GLY A 150 15.90 6.13 8.63
C GLY A 150 14.75 7.13 8.36
N ALA A 151 13.52 6.69 8.55
CA ALA A 151 12.34 7.52 8.50
C ALA A 151 11.64 7.57 9.87
N ARG A 152 11.04 8.72 10.17
CA ARG A 152 10.08 8.90 11.24
C ARG A 152 8.69 8.60 10.68
N LEU A 153 8.01 7.64 11.29
CA LEU A 153 6.68 7.20 10.91
C LEU A 153 5.67 7.56 12.01
N GLU A 154 4.48 7.96 11.58
CA GLU A 154 3.36 8.23 12.47
C GLU A 154 2.11 7.57 11.92
N VAL A 155 1.37 6.87 12.79
CA VAL A 155 0.15 6.17 12.40
C VAL A 155 -0.98 7.16 12.21
N LEU A 156 -1.69 7.02 11.09
CA LEU A 156 -2.99 7.61 10.84
C LEU A 156 -4.04 6.52 11.10
N PRO A 157 -4.88 6.67 12.14
CA PRO A 157 -5.92 5.69 12.41
C PRO A 157 -6.92 5.63 11.24
N LEU A 158 -7.10 4.45 10.68
CA LEU A 158 -8.11 4.20 9.65
C LEU A 158 -9.18 3.28 10.23
N ARG A 159 -10.41 3.47 9.77
CA ARG A 159 -11.47 2.50 10.04
C ARG A 159 -11.36 1.39 9.02
N GLY A 160 -10.97 0.22 9.48
CA GLY A 160 -10.85 -0.97 8.65
C GLY A 160 -11.34 -2.22 9.37
N SER A 161 -11.33 -3.33 8.67
CA SER A 161 -11.64 -4.66 9.20
C SER A 161 -10.44 -5.58 9.05
N PHE A 162 -10.40 -6.62 9.85
CA PHE A 162 -9.45 -7.71 9.65
C PHE A 162 -9.84 -8.54 8.43
N PRO A 163 -8.87 -9.22 7.78
CA PRO A 163 -9.14 -10.08 6.64
C PRO A 163 -10.18 -11.16 6.92
N GLY A 164 -10.98 -11.50 5.91
CA GLY A 164 -12.07 -12.48 6.04
C GLY A 164 -11.63 -13.90 6.43
N PHE A 165 -10.34 -14.22 6.37
CA PHE A 165 -9.82 -15.52 6.85
C PHE A 165 -9.61 -15.57 8.38
N VAL A 166 -9.67 -14.42 9.07
CA VAL A 166 -9.55 -14.38 10.53
C VAL A 166 -10.85 -14.88 11.14
N ARG A 167 -10.75 -15.93 11.97
CA ARG A 167 -11.93 -16.60 12.55
C ARG A 167 -12.60 -15.73 13.62
N ALA A 168 -13.94 -15.82 13.71
CA ALA A 168 -14.75 -15.04 14.63
C ALA A 168 -14.28 -15.05 16.10
N PRO A 169 -13.89 -16.19 16.72
CA PRO A 169 -13.37 -16.18 18.07
C PRO A 169 -12.13 -15.32 18.26
N ARG A 170 -11.23 -15.32 17.26
CA ARG A 170 -10.02 -14.50 17.29
C ARG A 170 -10.33 -13.02 17.14
N LEU A 171 -11.31 -12.64 16.31
CA LEU A 171 -11.72 -11.25 16.14
C LEU A 171 -12.08 -10.57 17.48
N ALA A 172 -12.66 -11.31 18.43
CA ALA A 172 -13.00 -10.79 19.75
C ALA A 172 -11.76 -10.45 20.63
N GLU A 173 -10.59 -11.00 20.30
CA GLU A 173 -9.33 -10.80 21.03
C GLU A 173 -8.45 -9.70 20.40
N LEU A 174 -8.81 -9.21 19.22
CA LEU A 174 -8.04 -8.24 18.46
C LEU A 174 -8.60 -6.83 18.65
N ASN A 175 -7.73 -5.84 18.55
CA ASN A 175 -8.13 -4.44 18.59
C ASN A 175 -8.48 -3.96 17.17
N ALA A 176 -9.74 -3.64 16.90
CA ALA A 176 -10.19 -3.17 15.61
C ALA A 176 -9.49 -1.86 15.15
N ALA A 177 -8.99 -1.06 16.08
CA ALA A 177 -8.28 0.18 15.76
C ALA A 177 -6.90 -0.05 15.11
N ASP A 178 -6.34 -1.26 15.21
CA ASP A 178 -5.05 -1.61 14.61
C ASP A 178 -5.17 -2.64 13.47
N ALA A 179 -6.37 -2.82 12.92
CA ALA A 179 -6.62 -3.71 11.78
C ALA A 179 -5.99 -3.18 10.48
N VAL A 180 -6.17 -1.89 10.23
CA VAL A 180 -5.65 -1.17 9.05
C VAL A 180 -5.12 0.18 9.51
N ILE A 181 -3.92 0.54 9.08
CA ILE A 181 -3.30 1.83 9.39
C ILE A 181 -2.88 2.56 8.13
N GLY A 182 -3.05 3.88 8.12
CA GLY A 182 -2.31 4.77 7.26
C GLY A 182 -1.01 5.22 7.94
N LEU A 183 -0.10 5.74 7.17
CA LEU A 183 1.19 6.21 7.68
C LEU A 183 1.54 7.59 7.14
N LEU A 184 1.99 8.49 8.03
CA LEU A 184 2.80 9.63 7.66
C LEU A 184 4.26 9.23 7.75
N ILE A 185 5.03 9.51 6.71
CA ILE A 185 6.43 9.13 6.56
C ILE A 185 7.24 10.39 6.26
N SER A 186 8.21 10.68 7.09
CA SER A 186 9.15 11.79 6.91
C SER A 186 10.58 11.32 7.13
N PRO A 187 11.60 11.96 6.53
CA PRO A 187 12.98 11.68 6.86
C PRO A 187 13.22 11.88 8.36
N GLU A 188 13.99 11.00 8.99
CA GLU A 188 14.47 11.24 10.35
C GLU A 188 15.37 12.47 10.34
N LEU A 189 15.11 13.43 11.25
CA LEU A 189 15.78 14.73 11.24
C LEU A 189 17.29 14.59 11.40
N GLY A 190 18.01 14.75 10.30
CA GLY A 190 19.45 14.97 10.22
C GLY A 190 19.71 16.23 9.39
N ALA A 191 20.87 16.82 9.48
CA ALA A 191 21.23 18.17 9.03
C ALA A 191 20.97 18.54 7.56
N SER A 192 20.36 17.70 6.74
CA SER A 192 20.12 17.95 5.31
C SER A 192 18.76 17.50 4.76
N SER A 193 17.80 17.12 5.58
CA SER A 193 16.49 16.68 5.10
C SER A 193 15.55 17.86 4.86
N SER A 194 14.84 17.86 3.75
CA SER A 194 13.86 18.90 3.39
C SER A 194 12.62 18.92 4.31
N GLY A 195 12.50 17.97 5.20
CA GLY A 195 11.36 17.85 6.12
C GLY A 195 10.03 17.52 5.42
N ARG A 196 10.07 17.08 4.15
CA ARG A 196 8.87 16.70 3.40
C ARG A 196 8.24 15.44 3.95
N THR A 197 6.91 15.44 4.00
CA THR A 197 6.11 14.33 4.53
C THR A 197 5.25 13.70 3.46
N LEU A 198 5.27 12.36 3.40
CA LEU A 198 4.39 11.55 2.56
C LEU A 198 3.33 10.89 3.43
N ALA A 199 2.07 10.99 3.04
CA ALA A 199 0.97 10.20 3.59
C ALA A 199 0.68 9.00 2.67
N PHE A 200 0.59 7.79 3.24
CA PHE A 200 0.22 6.56 2.54
C PHE A 200 -1.05 5.97 3.14
N LEU A 201 -2.12 5.92 2.35
CA LEU A 201 -3.45 5.46 2.76
C LEU A 201 -4.06 4.56 1.66
N PRO A 202 -3.68 3.27 1.59
CA PRO A 202 -4.05 2.39 0.47
C PRO A 202 -5.45 1.77 0.59
N GLY A 203 -6.11 1.90 1.74
CA GLY A 203 -7.47 1.41 1.99
C GLY A 203 -8.18 2.29 3.00
N VAL A 204 -9.16 3.06 2.53
CA VAL A 204 -9.84 4.07 3.35
C VAL A 204 -11.35 3.91 3.23
N SER A 205 -12.02 3.55 4.32
CA SER A 205 -13.47 3.36 4.36
C SER A 205 -14.27 4.65 4.56
N CYS A 206 -13.65 5.70 5.11
CA CYS A 206 -14.23 7.01 5.31
C CYS A 206 -13.16 8.09 5.44
N ILE A 207 -13.51 9.34 5.11
CA ILE A 207 -12.62 10.51 5.18
C ILE A 207 -13.22 11.49 6.19
N PRO A 208 -12.92 11.34 7.51
CA PRO A 208 -13.36 12.30 8.50
C PRO A 208 -12.54 13.60 8.46
N ASP A 209 -13.13 14.70 8.94
CA ASP A 209 -12.46 16.03 8.96
C ASP A 209 -11.10 16.00 9.67
N ALA A 210 -10.98 15.24 10.75
CA ALA A 210 -9.71 15.08 11.46
C ALA A 210 -8.61 14.44 10.59
N LEU A 211 -8.96 13.57 9.63
CA LEU A 211 -8.01 13.05 8.66
C LEU A 211 -7.61 14.14 7.66
N LEU A 212 -8.58 14.90 7.14
CA LEU A 212 -8.33 16.02 6.23
C LEU A 212 -7.38 17.05 6.85
N GLU A 213 -7.61 17.45 8.11
CA GLU A 213 -6.74 18.36 8.86
C GLU A 213 -5.30 17.85 8.94
N ARG A 214 -5.13 16.54 9.23
CA ARG A 214 -3.80 15.93 9.30
C ARG A 214 -3.10 15.92 7.94
N LEU A 215 -3.83 15.75 6.85
CA LEU A 215 -3.28 15.68 5.50
C LEU A 215 -2.94 17.06 4.91
N GLN A 216 -3.46 18.16 5.47
CA GLN A 216 -3.14 19.53 5.02
C GLN A 216 -1.65 19.84 5.13
N SER A 217 -0.94 19.23 6.06
CA SER A 217 0.48 19.47 6.30
C SER A 217 1.42 18.57 5.48
N CYS A 218 0.92 17.52 4.85
CA CYS A 218 1.77 16.63 4.05
C CYS A 218 2.12 17.24 2.68
N ASP A 219 3.22 16.78 2.09
CA ASP A 219 3.71 17.24 0.78
C ASP A 219 3.28 16.30 -0.35
N VAL A 220 3.14 15.03 -0.04
CA VAL A 220 2.69 13.98 -0.97
C VAL A 220 1.61 13.15 -0.29
N LEU A 221 0.53 12.88 -1.02
CA LEU A 221 -0.55 12.00 -0.60
C LEU A 221 -0.70 10.86 -1.60
N LEU A 222 -0.37 9.64 -1.16
CA LEU A 222 -0.72 8.41 -1.84
C LEU A 222 -2.01 7.89 -1.24
N PHE A 223 -3.10 7.98 -1.98
CA PHE A 223 -4.44 7.70 -1.48
C PHE A 223 -5.11 6.55 -2.22
N ASP A 224 -6.02 5.88 -1.54
CA ASP A 224 -6.86 4.79 -2.04
C ASP A 224 -7.54 5.14 -3.37
N GLY A 225 -7.14 4.44 -4.42
CA GLY A 225 -7.66 4.57 -5.78
C GLY A 225 -8.47 3.36 -6.24
N THR A 226 -8.97 2.54 -5.31
CA THR A 226 -9.47 1.21 -5.62
C THR A 226 -10.63 1.24 -6.61
N PHE A 227 -11.69 2.01 -6.37
CA PHE A 227 -12.88 2.02 -7.20
C PHE A 227 -13.28 3.44 -7.62
N TRP A 228 -13.70 3.58 -8.88
CA TRP A 228 -14.23 4.84 -9.41
C TRP A 228 -15.54 5.24 -8.76
N SER A 229 -16.52 4.31 -8.73
CA SER A 229 -17.84 4.54 -8.14
C SER A 229 -18.18 3.48 -7.08
N ASP A 230 -19.18 3.76 -6.24
CA ASP A 230 -19.57 2.84 -5.16
C ASP A 230 -20.12 1.51 -5.68
N ASP A 231 -20.77 1.53 -6.83
CA ASP A 231 -21.39 0.37 -7.49
C ASP A 231 -20.46 -0.38 -8.46
N GLU A 232 -19.27 0.16 -8.75
CA GLU A 232 -18.31 -0.46 -9.67
C GLU A 232 -18.02 -1.94 -9.36
N PRO A 233 -17.80 -2.37 -8.10
CA PRO A 233 -17.53 -3.78 -7.80
C PRO A 233 -18.69 -4.71 -8.16
N LEU A 234 -19.93 -4.21 -8.17
CA LEU A 234 -21.13 -5.02 -8.49
C LEU A 234 -21.17 -5.47 -9.94
N GLN A 235 -20.32 -4.91 -10.81
CA GLN A 235 -20.15 -5.36 -12.21
C GLN A 235 -19.32 -6.64 -12.31
N ILE A 236 -18.63 -7.03 -11.23
CA ILE A 236 -17.83 -8.26 -11.20
C ILE A 236 -18.75 -9.44 -10.85
N PRO A 237 -18.83 -10.48 -11.67
CA PRO A 237 -19.68 -11.64 -11.40
C PRO A 237 -19.41 -12.25 -10.00
N GLY A 238 -20.47 -12.39 -9.20
CA GLY A 238 -20.43 -12.96 -7.86
C GLY A 238 -20.08 -11.96 -6.75
N VAL A 239 -19.74 -10.71 -7.07
CA VAL A 239 -19.55 -9.65 -6.08
C VAL A 239 -20.90 -9.01 -5.73
N THR A 240 -21.20 -8.94 -4.43
CA THR A 240 -22.47 -8.42 -3.90
C THR A 240 -22.30 -7.20 -2.98
N ARG A 241 -21.06 -6.76 -2.77
CA ARG A 241 -20.72 -5.62 -1.91
C ARG A 241 -20.29 -4.42 -2.75
N THR A 242 -20.71 -3.23 -2.32
CA THR A 242 -20.25 -1.96 -2.90
C THR A 242 -18.83 -1.64 -2.45
N ALA A 243 -18.21 -0.62 -3.06
CA ALA A 243 -16.88 -0.14 -2.68
C ALA A 243 -16.82 0.21 -1.18
N ARG A 244 -17.78 0.96 -0.67
CA ARG A 244 -17.85 1.35 0.75
C ARG A 244 -18.04 0.14 1.67
N GLN A 245 -18.84 -0.85 1.25
CA GLN A 245 -19.02 -2.09 2.00
C GLN A 245 -17.76 -2.98 1.99
N MET A 246 -16.87 -2.77 1.02
CA MET A 246 -15.56 -3.42 0.94
C MET A 246 -14.46 -2.64 1.68
N GLY A 247 -14.77 -1.47 2.23
CA GLY A 247 -13.83 -0.67 3.00
C GLY A 247 -13.09 0.40 2.19
N HIS A 248 -13.61 0.76 1.00
CA HIS A 248 -13.01 1.75 0.11
C HIS A 248 -13.96 2.92 -0.17
N VAL A 249 -13.50 4.14 0.04
CA VAL A 249 -14.20 5.34 -0.45
C VAL A 249 -14.02 5.40 -1.97
N PRO A 250 -15.11 5.49 -2.76
CA PRO A 250 -14.99 5.63 -4.20
C PRO A 250 -14.33 6.97 -4.58
N LEU A 251 -13.79 7.05 -5.79
CA LEU A 251 -13.18 8.29 -6.27
C LEU A 251 -14.25 9.34 -6.57
N SER A 252 -15.32 8.94 -7.23
CA SER A 252 -16.40 9.81 -7.71
C SER A 252 -17.68 9.69 -6.87
N GLY A 253 -18.64 10.57 -7.18
CA GLY A 253 -19.95 10.59 -6.51
C GLY A 253 -19.94 11.29 -5.15
N PRO A 254 -21.11 11.39 -4.50
CA PRO A 254 -21.27 12.09 -3.22
C PRO A 254 -20.38 11.50 -2.12
N GLY A 255 -19.57 12.35 -1.48
CA GLY A 255 -18.60 11.93 -0.47
C GLY A 255 -17.48 11.06 -1.03
N GLY A 256 -17.23 11.10 -2.34
CA GLY A 256 -16.08 10.50 -2.99
C GLY A 256 -14.79 11.27 -2.70
N SER A 257 -13.64 10.63 -2.93
CA SER A 257 -12.35 11.24 -2.59
C SER A 257 -12.06 12.51 -3.41
N LEU A 258 -12.51 12.59 -4.67
CA LEU A 258 -12.36 13.80 -5.49
C LEU A 258 -13.09 15.00 -4.88
N GLU A 259 -14.31 14.78 -4.38
CA GLU A 259 -15.10 15.83 -3.70
C GLU A 259 -14.48 16.20 -2.34
N CYS A 260 -14.19 15.20 -1.49
CA CYS A 260 -13.66 15.42 -0.15
C CYS A 260 -12.32 16.16 -0.14
N PHE A 261 -11.47 15.92 -1.13
CA PHE A 261 -10.15 16.55 -1.24
C PHE A 261 -10.10 17.76 -2.17
N ALA A 262 -11.24 18.26 -2.67
CA ALA A 262 -11.27 19.39 -3.60
C ALA A 262 -10.61 20.66 -3.04
N ALA A 263 -10.79 20.91 -1.74
CA ALA A 263 -10.18 22.06 -1.05
C ALA A 263 -8.70 21.85 -0.67
N LEU A 264 -8.18 20.62 -0.77
CA LEU A 264 -6.82 20.29 -0.35
C LEU A 264 -5.81 20.64 -1.46
N GLN A 265 -5.11 21.77 -1.31
CA GLN A 265 -4.24 22.31 -2.35
C GLN A 265 -2.76 21.89 -2.20
N ARG A 266 -2.27 21.73 -0.97
CA ARG A 266 -0.85 21.58 -0.72
C ARG A 266 -0.25 20.27 -1.20
N PRO A 267 -0.79 19.05 -0.88
CA PRO A 267 -0.11 17.82 -1.23
C PRO A 267 -0.19 17.56 -2.75
N ARG A 268 0.90 17.06 -3.30
CA ARG A 268 0.86 16.32 -4.57
C ARG A 268 0.02 15.07 -4.34
N LYS A 269 -1.11 14.97 -5.00
CA LYS A 269 -2.13 13.93 -4.77
C LYS A 269 -2.01 12.83 -5.82
N ILE A 270 -1.89 11.58 -5.39
CA ILE A 270 -1.67 10.43 -6.27
C ILE A 270 -2.57 9.28 -5.82
N PHE A 271 -3.42 8.76 -6.70
CA PHE A 271 -4.15 7.53 -6.46
C PHE A 271 -3.26 6.30 -6.62
N ILE A 272 -3.30 5.40 -5.63
CA ILE A 272 -2.61 4.11 -5.60
C ILE A 272 -3.59 3.01 -5.19
N HIS A 273 -3.20 1.74 -5.25
CA HIS A 273 -4.08 0.60 -4.92
C HIS A 273 -5.31 0.54 -5.84
N ILE A 274 -5.08 0.58 -7.14
CA ILE A 274 -6.14 0.74 -8.15
C ILE A 274 -6.66 -0.64 -8.58
N ASN A 275 -7.98 -0.86 -8.47
CA ASN A 275 -8.58 -2.12 -8.90
C ASN A 275 -8.60 -2.25 -10.44
N HIS A 276 -8.50 -3.47 -10.93
CA HIS A 276 -8.44 -3.76 -12.37
C HIS A 276 -9.69 -3.32 -13.16
N THR A 277 -10.83 -3.10 -12.49
CA THR A 277 -12.07 -2.58 -13.12
C THR A 277 -12.11 -1.07 -13.23
N ASN A 278 -11.28 -0.37 -12.45
CA ASN A 278 -11.34 1.09 -12.37
C ASN A 278 -10.99 1.73 -13.74
N PRO A 279 -11.90 2.55 -14.30
CA PRO A 279 -11.69 3.17 -15.61
C PRO A 279 -10.52 4.15 -15.67
N ILE A 280 -10.02 4.65 -14.50
CA ILE A 280 -8.83 5.54 -14.51
C ILE A 280 -7.55 4.83 -14.99
N LEU A 281 -7.55 3.50 -15.12
CA LEU A 281 -6.45 2.73 -15.67
C LEU A 281 -6.26 2.97 -17.18
N ASP A 282 -7.33 3.36 -17.88
CA ASP A 282 -7.26 3.82 -19.26
C ASP A 282 -6.87 5.31 -19.30
N GLU A 283 -5.67 5.59 -19.79
CA GLU A 283 -5.13 6.95 -19.89
C GLU A 283 -5.91 7.87 -20.85
N GLU A 284 -6.78 7.31 -21.69
CA GLU A 284 -7.65 8.04 -22.62
C GLU A 284 -9.11 8.15 -22.13
N SER A 285 -9.46 7.51 -21.01
CA SER A 285 -10.81 7.57 -20.43
C SER A 285 -11.20 8.99 -19.98
N MET A 286 -12.51 9.22 -19.88
CA MET A 286 -13.03 10.46 -19.29
C MET A 286 -12.69 10.54 -17.80
N GLU A 287 -12.73 9.42 -17.12
CA GLU A 287 -12.44 9.28 -15.69
C GLU A 287 -10.98 9.62 -15.38
N HIS A 288 -10.03 9.14 -16.19
CA HIS A 288 -8.62 9.51 -16.06
C HIS A 288 -8.43 11.02 -16.26
N ARG A 289 -9.10 11.60 -17.24
CA ARG A 289 -9.05 13.05 -17.50
C ARG A 289 -9.63 13.83 -16.33
N THR A 290 -10.78 13.41 -15.78
CA THR A 290 -11.41 14.02 -14.61
C THR A 290 -10.48 14.02 -13.40
N VAL A 291 -9.78 12.90 -13.16
CA VAL A 291 -8.76 12.77 -12.10
C VAL A 291 -7.66 13.83 -12.28
N ARG A 292 -7.15 13.97 -13.49
CA ARG A 292 -6.08 14.94 -13.78
C ARG A 292 -6.54 16.38 -13.66
N GLU A 293 -7.73 16.71 -14.14
CA GLU A 293 -8.33 18.03 -14.01
C GLU A 293 -8.58 18.43 -12.56
N ALA A 294 -8.88 17.45 -11.69
CA ALA A 294 -8.98 17.65 -10.25
C ALA A 294 -7.59 17.76 -9.54
N GLY A 295 -6.49 17.77 -10.29
CA GLY A 295 -5.13 17.92 -9.76
C GLY A 295 -4.58 16.65 -9.11
N TRP A 296 -5.08 15.48 -9.51
CA TRP A 296 -4.56 14.18 -9.07
C TRP A 296 -3.73 13.51 -10.15
N GLU A 297 -2.83 12.67 -9.71
CA GLU A 297 -2.08 11.74 -10.55
C GLU A 297 -2.55 10.31 -10.32
N VAL A 298 -2.27 9.43 -11.27
CA VAL A 298 -2.49 7.99 -11.16
C VAL A 298 -1.13 7.32 -11.02
N ALA A 299 -0.89 6.61 -9.91
CA ALA A 299 0.38 5.93 -9.65
C ALA A 299 0.68 4.89 -10.74
N ARG A 300 1.97 4.71 -11.02
CA ARG A 300 2.51 3.64 -11.88
C ARG A 300 3.66 2.95 -11.18
N ASP A 301 3.84 1.69 -11.49
CA ASP A 301 5.00 0.93 -11.03
C ASP A 301 6.29 1.62 -11.53
N GLY A 302 7.27 1.73 -10.66
CA GLY A 302 8.53 2.43 -10.93
C GLY A 302 8.49 3.95 -10.75
N MET A 303 7.35 4.57 -10.35
CA MET A 303 7.30 6.01 -10.06
C MET A 303 8.18 6.32 -8.84
N GLU A 304 8.96 7.40 -8.95
CA GLU A 304 9.90 7.84 -7.91
C GLU A 304 9.59 9.25 -7.41
N MET A 305 9.93 9.50 -6.15
CA MET A 305 9.82 10.82 -5.55
C MET A 305 10.88 11.01 -4.46
N THR A 306 11.26 12.26 -4.21
CA THR A 306 12.19 12.64 -3.15
C THR A 306 11.47 13.44 -2.05
N LEU A 307 11.62 13.01 -0.80
CA LEU A 307 11.13 13.68 0.41
C LEU A 307 12.26 14.42 1.13
#